data_8e2a4d3f883e03aa31bbabb5c93b578e
#
_entry.id   8e2a4d3f883e03aa31bbabb5c93b578e
#
_cell.length_a   1.000
_cell.length_b   1.000
_cell.length_c   1.000
_cell.angle_alpha   90.00
_cell.angle_beta   90.00
_cell.angle_gamma   90.00
#
_symmetry.space_group_name_H-M   'P 1'
#
loop_
_entity.id
_entity.type
_entity.pdbx_description
1 polymer ?
#
loop_
_entity_poly.entity_id
_entity_poly.type
_entity_poly.pdbx_seq_one_letter_code
_entity_poly.pdbx_strand_id
1 'polypeptide(L)'
;IQMNDTHPTVSVAELMRILMDEEGLGWDEAWEVTTKTCAYTNHTIMAEALEKWPIDLFSKLLPRVYQIVEEIDRRFVNKIREMYPGNEEKVKKMAILWDGQVRMAHMAIAAGYSVNGVAKLHTEILKNQELKDFYQMMPEKFNNKTNGITQRRFLMHGNPLLADWVTKKLGTDTWACLLYTSDAAD
;
A
#
# COMPACT_ATOMS: atom_id res chain seq x y z
N ILE A 1 3.03 -1.50 -10.60
CA ILE A 1 3.47 -2.30 -9.43
C ILE A 1 2.41 -2.18 -8.35
N GLN A 2 1.83 -3.29 -7.96
CA GLN A 2 0.89 -3.34 -6.84
C GLN A 2 1.62 -3.79 -5.57
N MET A 3 1.73 -2.90 -4.60
CA MET A 3 2.31 -3.20 -3.30
C MET A 3 1.22 -3.72 -2.38
N ASN A 4 1.18 -5.05 -2.18
CA ASN A 4 0.31 -5.69 -1.20
C ASN A 4 0.99 -5.61 0.16
N ASP A 5 0.40 -4.87 1.08
CA ASP A 5 1.04 -4.41 2.31
C ASP A 5 2.37 -3.67 2.02
N THR A 6 3.22 -3.58 3.02
CA THR A 6 4.48 -2.84 2.94
C THR A 6 5.66 -3.71 2.52
N HIS A 7 5.49 -5.02 2.40
CA HIS A 7 6.58 -5.96 2.09
C HIS A 7 7.39 -5.57 0.83
N PRO A 8 6.76 -5.15 -0.30
CA PRO A 8 7.51 -4.77 -1.49
C PRO A 8 7.81 -3.27 -1.59
N THR A 9 7.66 -2.47 -0.53
CA THR A 9 7.74 -1.00 -0.62
C THR A 9 9.12 -0.48 -1.04
N VAL A 10 10.19 -1.22 -0.77
CA VAL A 10 11.54 -0.87 -1.25
C VAL A 10 11.59 -0.75 -2.77
N SER A 11 10.68 -1.40 -3.50
CA SER A 11 10.55 -1.27 -4.95
C SER A 11 10.34 0.17 -5.43
N VAL A 12 9.77 1.05 -4.62
CA VAL A 12 9.64 2.48 -4.93
C VAL A 12 11.01 3.12 -5.12
N ALA A 13 11.90 2.97 -4.13
CA ALA A 13 13.24 3.56 -4.19
C ALA A 13 14.15 2.81 -5.18
N GLU A 14 13.99 1.51 -5.33
CA GLU A 14 14.73 0.73 -6.32
C GLU A 14 14.32 1.08 -7.75
N LEU A 15 13.04 1.30 -8.02
CA LEU A 15 12.59 1.80 -9.33
C LEU A 15 13.21 3.17 -9.64
N MET A 16 13.23 4.07 -8.66
CA MET A 16 13.91 5.36 -8.80
C MET A 16 15.40 5.17 -9.12
N ARG A 17 16.09 4.25 -8.41
CA ARG A 17 17.49 3.95 -8.65
C ARG A 17 17.73 3.48 -10.09
N ILE A 18 16.96 2.51 -10.56
CA ILE A 18 17.09 1.98 -11.92
C ILE A 18 16.86 3.10 -12.94
N LEU A 19 15.78 3.87 -12.80
CA LEU A 19 15.46 4.93 -13.74
C LEU A 19 16.52 6.04 -13.79
N MET A 20 17.13 6.38 -12.64
CA MET A 20 18.17 7.43 -12.59
C MET A 20 19.57 6.90 -12.93
N ASP A 21 19.99 5.80 -12.29
CA ASP A 21 21.38 5.34 -12.34
C ASP A 21 21.66 4.45 -13.54
N GLU A 22 20.66 3.73 -14.08
CA GLU A 22 20.82 2.83 -15.22
C GLU A 22 20.23 3.43 -16.51
N GLU A 23 19.05 4.06 -16.42
CA GLU A 23 18.37 4.63 -17.60
C GLU A 23 18.69 6.13 -17.81
N GLY A 24 19.36 6.77 -16.87
CA GLY A 24 19.84 8.14 -17.00
C GLY A 24 18.76 9.24 -16.90
N LEU A 25 17.58 8.93 -16.36
CA LEU A 25 16.51 9.92 -16.17
C LEU A 25 16.88 10.91 -15.06
N GLY A 26 16.40 12.14 -15.20
CA GLY A 26 16.42 13.09 -14.09
C GLY A 26 15.45 12.69 -12.99
N TRP A 27 15.64 13.25 -11.77
CA TRP A 27 14.81 12.94 -10.61
C TRP A 27 13.31 13.10 -10.89
N ASP A 28 12.92 14.22 -11.48
CA ASP A 28 11.50 14.55 -11.65
C ASP A 28 10.81 13.63 -12.67
N GLU A 29 11.49 13.23 -13.73
CA GLU A 29 11.00 12.24 -14.69
C GLU A 29 10.89 10.84 -14.03
N ALA A 30 11.94 10.41 -13.33
CA ALA A 30 11.93 9.14 -12.61
C ALA A 30 10.82 9.09 -11.56
N TRP A 31 10.60 10.20 -10.84
CA TRP A 31 9.52 10.31 -9.85
C TRP A 31 8.14 10.27 -10.49
N GLU A 32 7.95 10.94 -11.63
CA GLU A 32 6.69 10.88 -12.37
C GLU A 32 6.37 9.45 -12.82
N VAL A 33 7.34 8.73 -13.37
CA VAL A 33 7.16 7.31 -13.75
C VAL A 33 6.83 6.46 -12.52
N THR A 34 7.58 6.62 -11.44
CA THR A 34 7.41 5.85 -10.20
C THR A 34 6.02 6.08 -9.59
N THR A 35 5.59 7.33 -9.49
CA THR A 35 4.28 7.66 -8.90
C THR A 35 3.10 7.29 -9.78
N LYS A 36 3.29 7.11 -11.08
CA LYS A 36 2.27 6.55 -11.99
C LYS A 36 2.28 5.03 -12.03
N THR A 37 3.32 4.39 -11.51
CA THR A 37 3.53 2.94 -11.59
C THR A 37 3.13 2.22 -10.31
N CYS A 38 3.32 2.83 -9.14
CA CYS A 38 3.15 2.19 -7.84
C CYS A 38 1.77 2.48 -7.24
N ALA A 39 1.12 1.42 -6.75
CA ALA A 39 -0.11 1.51 -5.96
C ALA A 39 0.04 0.66 -4.68
N TYR A 40 -0.63 1.06 -3.61
CA TYR A 40 -0.52 0.44 -2.29
C TYR A 40 -1.87 -0.07 -1.80
N THR A 41 -1.91 -1.34 -1.40
CA THR A 41 -3.04 -1.95 -0.70
C THR A 41 -2.66 -2.23 0.74
N ASN A 42 -3.39 -1.67 1.69
CA ASN A 42 -3.25 -2.00 3.11
C ASN A 42 -4.25 -3.10 3.50
N HIS A 43 -3.76 -4.18 4.10
CA HIS A 43 -4.57 -5.31 4.57
C HIS A 43 -4.78 -5.32 6.08
N THR A 44 -4.07 -4.47 6.83
CA THR A 44 -4.09 -4.49 8.30
C THR A 44 -4.01 -3.09 8.89
N ILE A 45 -4.66 -2.92 10.03
CA ILE A 45 -4.60 -1.71 10.86
C ILE A 45 -3.69 -1.88 12.09
N MET A 46 -3.13 -3.08 12.29
CA MET A 46 -2.30 -3.36 13.46
C MET A 46 -0.91 -2.73 13.27
N ALA A 47 -0.46 -1.99 14.28
CA ALA A 47 0.81 -1.26 14.23
C ALA A 47 2.03 -2.16 13.97
N GLU A 48 2.01 -3.40 14.44
CA GLU A 48 3.06 -4.38 14.21
C GLU A 48 3.19 -4.83 12.75
N ALA A 49 2.14 -4.69 11.95
CA ALA A 49 2.16 -5.02 10.53
C ALA A 49 2.56 -3.82 9.63
N LEU A 50 2.73 -2.64 10.21
CA LEU A 50 3.29 -1.46 9.54
C LEU A 50 4.82 -1.50 9.71
N GLU A 51 5.50 -2.06 8.72
CA GLU A 51 6.95 -2.26 8.77
C GLU A 51 7.73 -0.97 9.03
N LYS A 52 8.68 -1.08 9.94
CA LYS A 52 9.68 -0.07 10.23
C LYS A 52 11.05 -0.70 10.22
N TRP A 53 11.98 -0.10 9.51
CA TRP A 53 13.35 -0.58 9.43
C TRP A 53 14.29 0.39 10.15
N PRO A 54 15.18 -0.09 11.02
CA PRO A 54 16.23 0.75 11.57
C PRO A 54 17.07 1.37 10.45
N ILE A 55 17.27 2.69 10.49
CA ILE A 55 18.07 3.42 9.50
C ILE A 55 19.48 2.85 9.43
N ASP A 56 20.09 2.55 10.56
CA ASP A 56 21.44 1.97 10.63
C ASP A 56 21.56 0.66 9.85
N LEU A 57 20.55 -0.19 9.92
CA LEU A 57 20.53 -1.45 9.15
C LEU A 57 20.30 -1.16 7.66
N PHE A 58 19.28 -0.37 7.36
CA PHE A 58 18.87 -0.09 5.99
C PHE A 58 19.98 0.62 5.19
N SER A 59 20.58 1.65 5.77
CA SER A 59 21.64 2.44 5.12
C SER A 59 22.93 1.66 4.89
N LYS A 60 23.26 0.70 5.76
CA LYS A 60 24.43 -0.17 5.59
C LYS A 60 24.23 -1.23 4.52
N LEU A 61 23.03 -1.81 4.45
CA LEU A 61 22.71 -2.85 3.48
C LEU A 61 22.47 -2.31 2.07
N LEU A 62 21.78 -1.17 1.99
CA LEU A 62 21.32 -0.58 0.73
C LEU A 62 21.66 0.91 0.66
N PRO A 63 22.97 1.29 0.65
CA PRO A 63 23.38 2.69 0.80
C PRO A 63 22.85 3.59 -0.31
N ARG A 64 22.82 3.14 -1.56
CA ARG A 64 22.28 3.95 -2.66
C ARG A 64 20.77 4.11 -2.60
N VAL A 65 20.04 3.03 -2.31
CA VAL A 65 18.59 3.06 -2.13
C VAL A 65 18.22 3.97 -0.95
N TYR A 66 18.99 3.93 0.14
CA TYR A 66 18.78 4.81 1.28
C TYR A 66 18.93 6.29 0.93
N GLN A 67 19.95 6.69 0.14
CA GLN A 67 20.07 8.07 -0.35
C GLN A 67 18.82 8.53 -1.12
N ILE A 68 18.22 7.63 -1.88
CA ILE A 68 16.98 7.93 -2.61
C ILE A 68 15.81 8.09 -1.63
N VAL A 69 15.71 7.22 -0.62
CA VAL A 69 14.70 7.35 0.44
C VAL A 69 14.83 8.67 1.19
N GLU A 70 16.05 9.10 1.51
CA GLU A 70 16.30 10.42 2.14
C GLU A 70 15.78 11.57 1.28
N GLU A 71 16.02 11.53 -0.02
CA GLU A 71 15.55 12.58 -0.93
C GLU A 71 14.03 12.54 -1.11
N ILE A 72 13.42 11.33 -1.16
CA ILE A 72 11.96 11.19 -1.18
C ILE A 72 11.36 11.81 0.09
N ASP A 73 11.91 11.46 1.25
CA ASP A 73 11.44 12.00 2.53
C ASP A 73 11.60 13.52 2.60
N ARG A 74 12.76 14.05 2.22
CA ARG A 74 13.03 15.48 2.20
C ARG A 74 12.00 16.26 1.37
N ARG A 75 11.70 15.77 0.15
CA ARG A 75 10.71 16.39 -0.73
C ARG A 75 9.30 16.25 -0.16
N PHE A 76 8.97 15.09 0.40
CA PHE A 76 7.67 14.86 1.00
C PHE A 76 7.44 15.73 2.24
N VAL A 77 8.42 15.85 3.11
CA VAL A 77 8.40 16.75 4.30
C VAL A 77 8.23 18.21 3.88
N ASN A 78 8.93 18.66 2.83
CA ASN A 78 8.76 20.02 2.30
C ASN A 78 7.30 20.25 1.84
N LYS A 79 6.72 19.28 1.13
CA LYS A 79 5.31 19.37 0.72
C LYS A 79 4.35 19.42 1.92
N ILE A 80 4.63 18.69 3.00
CA ILE A 80 3.84 18.77 4.24
C ILE A 80 3.95 20.18 4.84
N ARG A 81 5.16 20.75 4.93
CA ARG A 81 5.40 22.09 5.48
C ARG A 81 4.75 23.20 4.64
N GLU A 82 4.74 23.06 3.32
CA GLU A 82 4.05 23.98 2.42
C GLU A 82 2.53 23.97 2.64
N MET A 83 1.93 22.79 2.82
CA MET A 83 0.50 22.65 3.05
C MET A 83 0.06 23.01 4.48
N TYR A 84 0.94 22.81 5.45
CA TYR A 84 0.67 23.02 6.87
C TYR A 84 1.77 23.83 7.55
N PRO A 85 1.92 25.14 7.22
CA PRO A 85 3.00 25.96 7.74
C PRO A 85 3.04 25.99 9.28
N GLY A 86 4.22 25.73 9.85
CA GLY A 86 4.44 25.73 11.30
C GLY A 86 3.91 24.52 12.06
N ASN A 87 3.33 23.53 11.38
CA ASN A 87 2.81 22.34 12.03
C ASN A 87 3.82 21.17 12.01
N GLU A 88 4.84 21.24 12.84
CA GLU A 88 5.86 20.19 12.95
C GLU A 88 5.29 18.85 13.50
N GLU A 89 4.16 18.86 14.21
CA GLU A 89 3.49 17.64 14.63
C GLU A 89 2.99 16.80 13.41
N LYS A 90 2.49 17.46 12.38
CA LYS A 90 2.14 16.75 11.14
C LYS A 90 3.38 16.20 10.42
N VAL A 91 4.47 16.95 10.41
CA VAL A 91 5.75 16.44 9.86
C VAL A 91 6.17 15.19 10.61
N LYS A 92 6.21 15.23 11.94
CA LYS A 92 6.55 14.08 12.78
C LYS A 92 5.66 12.85 12.49
N LYS A 93 4.36 13.06 12.34
CA LYS A 93 3.40 11.99 12.08
C LYS A 93 3.54 11.37 10.68
N MET A 94 3.87 12.16 9.68
CA MET A 94 3.78 11.76 8.27
C MET A 94 5.14 11.48 7.62
N ALA A 95 6.25 12.02 8.12
CA ALA A 95 7.58 11.79 7.55
C ALA A 95 7.90 10.30 7.38
N ILE A 96 8.63 9.96 6.34
CA ILE A 96 9.08 8.59 6.06
C ILE A 96 10.22 8.22 7.02
N LEU A 97 11.17 9.14 7.21
CA LEU A 97 12.28 8.98 8.13
C LEU A 97 11.99 9.68 9.45
N TRP A 98 11.82 8.91 10.50
CA TRP A 98 11.57 9.47 11.82
C TRP A 98 12.06 8.52 12.92
N ASP A 99 12.62 9.09 13.99
CA ASP A 99 13.04 8.36 15.18
C ASP A 99 13.96 7.18 14.87
N GLY A 100 14.94 7.38 13.97
CA GLY A 100 15.88 6.35 13.57
C GLY A 100 15.29 5.21 12.74
N GLN A 101 14.08 5.37 12.21
CA GLN A 101 13.35 4.36 11.45
C GLN A 101 12.97 4.83 10.05
N VAL A 102 12.97 3.90 9.10
CA VAL A 102 12.31 4.03 7.79
C VAL A 102 10.91 3.47 7.91
N ARG A 103 9.89 4.31 7.77
CA ARG A 103 8.48 3.91 7.85
C ARG A 103 7.95 3.55 6.47
N MET A 104 7.85 2.26 6.19
CA MET A 104 7.53 1.74 4.85
C MET A 104 6.14 2.16 4.36
N ALA A 105 5.11 2.10 5.21
CA ALA A 105 3.76 2.53 4.83
C ALA A 105 3.72 4.00 4.40
N HIS A 106 4.48 4.87 5.07
CA HIS A 106 4.56 6.28 4.72
C HIS A 106 5.19 6.49 3.34
N MET A 107 6.25 5.74 3.02
CA MET A 107 6.87 5.77 1.69
C MET A 107 5.91 5.25 0.61
N ALA A 108 5.19 4.15 0.87
CA ALA A 108 4.21 3.59 -0.04
C ALA A 108 3.08 4.59 -0.36
N ILE A 109 2.57 5.31 0.66
CA ILE A 109 1.52 6.31 0.49
C ILE A 109 2.05 7.56 -0.24
N ALA A 110 3.25 8.01 0.09
CA ALA A 110 3.86 9.18 -0.56
C ALA A 110 4.03 8.93 -2.07
N ALA A 111 4.51 7.75 -2.47
CA ALA A 111 4.81 7.39 -3.85
C ALA A 111 3.62 6.80 -4.61
N GLY A 112 2.71 6.08 -3.97
CA GLY A 112 1.59 5.42 -4.63
C GLY A 112 0.58 6.41 -5.20
N TYR A 113 0.09 6.16 -6.43
CA TYR A 113 -1.03 6.93 -6.99
C TYR A 113 -2.38 6.54 -6.39
N SER A 114 -2.47 5.34 -5.83
CA SER A 114 -3.68 4.79 -5.22
C SER A 114 -3.34 4.05 -3.94
N VAL A 115 -4.14 4.29 -2.91
CA VAL A 115 -4.07 3.64 -1.60
C VAL A 115 -5.45 3.07 -1.31
N ASN A 116 -5.55 1.76 -1.16
CA ASN A 116 -6.84 1.16 -0.86
C ASN A 116 -6.81 0.28 0.40
N GLY A 117 -7.93 0.30 1.11
CA GLY A 117 -8.29 -0.74 2.05
C GLY A 117 -9.01 -1.89 1.35
N VAL A 118 -9.29 -2.96 2.07
CA VAL A 118 -9.80 -4.23 1.52
C VAL A 118 -11.22 -4.58 1.97
N ALA A 119 -11.90 -3.65 2.63
CA ALA A 119 -13.32 -3.68 2.97
C ALA A 119 -13.77 -2.26 3.29
N LYS A 120 -15.05 -1.95 3.10
CA LYS A 120 -15.60 -0.60 3.34
C LYS A 120 -15.27 -0.09 4.74
N LEU A 121 -15.59 -0.87 5.78
CA LEU A 121 -15.29 -0.51 7.17
C LEU A 121 -13.79 -0.31 7.40
N HIS A 122 -12.95 -1.20 6.89
CA HIS A 122 -11.50 -1.10 6.99
C HIS A 122 -10.99 0.20 6.35
N THR A 123 -11.48 0.52 5.17
CA THR A 123 -11.10 1.74 4.46
C THR A 123 -11.51 3.00 5.21
N GLU A 124 -12.70 3.01 5.84
CA GLU A 124 -13.14 4.13 6.66
C GLU A 124 -12.29 4.29 7.93
N ILE A 125 -11.85 3.19 8.55
CA ILE A 125 -10.90 3.23 9.68
C ILE A 125 -9.56 3.83 9.23
N LEU A 126 -9.04 3.42 8.07
CA LEU A 126 -7.81 4.00 7.51
C LEU A 126 -7.93 5.51 7.31
N LYS A 127 -9.01 5.97 6.68
CA LYS A 127 -9.25 7.38 6.37
C LYS A 127 -9.45 8.25 7.61
N ASN A 128 -10.15 7.74 8.60
CA ASN A 128 -10.61 8.54 9.74
C ASN A 128 -9.73 8.41 10.99
N GLN A 129 -8.90 7.37 11.07
CA GLN A 129 -8.07 7.07 12.23
C GLN A 129 -6.61 6.89 11.83
N GLU A 130 -6.21 5.74 11.29
CA GLU A 130 -4.81 5.32 11.13
C GLU A 130 -4.02 6.20 10.15
N LEU A 131 -4.61 6.55 9.02
CA LEU A 131 -3.96 7.32 7.96
C LEU A 131 -4.65 8.68 7.74
N LYS A 132 -5.32 9.19 8.77
CA LYS A 132 -6.13 10.40 8.71
C LYS A 132 -5.36 11.61 8.15
N ASP A 133 -4.12 11.83 8.61
CA ASP A 133 -3.32 12.97 8.16
C ASP A 133 -2.96 12.84 6.67
N PHE A 134 -2.67 11.63 6.19
CA PHE A 134 -2.45 11.35 4.76
C PHE A 134 -3.72 11.53 3.94
N TYR A 135 -4.87 11.06 4.45
CA TYR A 135 -6.15 11.24 3.79
C TYR A 135 -6.55 12.72 3.67
N GLN A 136 -6.30 13.51 4.72
CA GLN A 136 -6.54 14.95 4.67
C GLN A 136 -5.66 15.67 3.64
N MET A 137 -4.43 15.20 3.45
CA MET A 137 -3.47 15.79 2.53
C MET A 137 -3.69 15.36 1.07
N MET A 138 -4.11 14.10 0.84
CA MET A 138 -4.20 13.46 -0.47
C MET A 138 -5.45 12.58 -0.57
N PRO A 139 -6.66 13.15 -0.42
CA PRO A 139 -7.90 12.37 -0.36
C PRO A 139 -8.17 11.60 -1.65
N GLU A 140 -7.72 12.11 -2.78
CA GLU A 140 -7.89 11.51 -4.10
C GLU A 140 -7.20 10.15 -4.27
N LYS A 141 -6.18 9.86 -3.45
CA LYS A 141 -5.48 8.57 -3.49
C LYS A 141 -6.28 7.44 -2.84
N PHE A 142 -7.18 7.76 -1.88
CA PHE A 142 -7.80 6.77 -1.02
C PHE A 142 -9.09 6.21 -1.60
N ASN A 143 -9.16 4.90 -1.71
CA ASN A 143 -10.34 4.20 -2.20
C ASN A 143 -10.50 2.82 -1.52
N ASN A 144 -11.66 2.19 -1.75
CA ASN A 144 -11.93 0.84 -1.27
C ASN A 144 -11.88 -0.16 -2.42
N LYS A 145 -11.28 -1.31 -2.16
CA LYS A 145 -11.35 -2.51 -3.00
C LYS A 145 -11.65 -3.69 -2.11
N THR A 146 -12.93 -4.03 -1.99
CA THR A 146 -13.35 -5.18 -1.18
C THR A 146 -12.68 -6.46 -1.67
N ASN A 147 -12.14 -7.24 -0.73
CA ASN A 147 -11.54 -8.52 -1.05
C ASN A 147 -12.53 -9.43 -1.77
N GLY A 148 -12.09 -10.05 -2.83
CA GLY A 148 -12.84 -11.09 -3.49
C GLY A 148 -12.95 -12.36 -2.66
N ILE A 149 -13.95 -13.17 -2.97
CA ILE A 149 -14.12 -14.52 -2.43
C ILE A 149 -13.96 -15.54 -3.54
N THR A 150 -13.45 -16.72 -3.19
CA THR A 150 -13.47 -17.88 -4.08
C THR A 150 -14.40 -18.93 -3.52
N GLN A 151 -15.26 -19.49 -4.36
CA GLN A 151 -16.19 -20.54 -4.01
C GLN A 151 -15.51 -21.80 -3.45
N ARG A 152 -14.28 -22.07 -3.86
CA ARG A 152 -13.51 -23.21 -3.34
C ARG A 152 -13.15 -23.03 -1.88
N ARG A 153 -12.52 -21.92 -1.51
CA ARG A 153 -12.12 -21.67 -0.12
C ARG A 153 -13.31 -21.38 0.78
N PHE A 154 -14.18 -20.46 0.36
CA PHE A 154 -15.21 -19.88 1.25
C PHE A 154 -16.51 -20.67 1.28
N LEU A 155 -16.83 -21.46 0.24
CA LEU A 155 -18.00 -22.32 0.21
C LEU A 155 -17.62 -23.80 0.32
N MET A 156 -16.88 -24.32 -0.65
CA MET A 156 -16.57 -25.76 -0.71
C MET A 156 -15.78 -26.24 0.51
N HIS A 157 -14.78 -25.50 0.94
CA HIS A 157 -13.95 -25.84 2.08
C HIS A 157 -14.51 -25.27 3.40
N GLY A 158 -14.97 -24.02 3.39
CA GLY A 158 -15.43 -23.31 4.59
C GLY A 158 -16.82 -23.74 5.07
N ASN A 159 -17.69 -24.22 4.16
CA ASN A 159 -19.03 -24.70 4.49
C ASN A 159 -19.42 -25.91 3.62
N PRO A 160 -18.88 -27.10 3.92
CA PRO A 160 -19.11 -28.30 3.11
C PRO A 160 -20.57 -28.75 3.08
N LEU A 161 -21.36 -28.48 4.11
CA LEU A 161 -22.80 -28.82 4.13
C LEU A 161 -23.57 -27.98 3.11
N LEU A 162 -23.28 -26.70 3.02
CA LEU A 162 -23.89 -25.82 2.02
C LEU A 162 -23.39 -26.18 0.60
N ALA A 163 -22.10 -26.51 0.46
CA ALA A 163 -21.53 -26.96 -0.81
C ALA A 163 -22.22 -28.23 -1.33
N ASP A 164 -22.46 -29.22 -0.47
CA ASP A 164 -23.20 -30.44 -0.79
C ASP A 164 -24.65 -30.14 -1.21
N TRP A 165 -25.32 -29.26 -0.48
CA TRP A 165 -26.68 -28.82 -0.82
C TRP A 165 -26.71 -28.13 -2.20
N VAL A 166 -25.77 -27.25 -2.51
CA VAL A 166 -25.66 -26.57 -3.81
C VAL A 166 -25.44 -27.60 -4.92
N THR A 167 -24.49 -28.53 -4.74
CA THR A 167 -24.19 -29.59 -5.68
C THR A 167 -25.42 -30.45 -5.99
N LYS A 168 -26.17 -30.84 -4.95
CA LYS A 168 -27.42 -31.59 -5.10
C LYS A 168 -28.50 -30.82 -5.86
N LYS A 169 -28.61 -29.50 -5.58
CA LYS A 169 -29.61 -28.65 -6.27
C LYS A 169 -29.26 -28.40 -7.74
N LEU A 170 -27.99 -28.26 -8.06
CA LEU A 170 -27.52 -28.05 -9.42
C LEU A 170 -27.38 -29.38 -10.22
N GLY A 171 -27.32 -30.51 -9.54
CA GLY A 171 -27.07 -31.81 -10.15
C GLY A 171 -25.65 -32.03 -10.67
N THR A 172 -24.72 -31.11 -10.31
CA THR A 172 -23.32 -31.14 -10.74
C THR A 172 -22.43 -30.40 -9.75
N ASP A 173 -21.17 -30.79 -9.66
CA ASP A 173 -20.11 -30.13 -8.90
C ASP A 173 -19.24 -29.20 -9.75
N THR A 174 -19.56 -29.04 -11.03
CA THR A 174 -18.77 -28.18 -11.96
C THR A 174 -18.69 -26.75 -11.53
N TRP A 175 -19.61 -26.27 -10.71
CA TRP A 175 -19.55 -24.92 -10.12
C TRP A 175 -18.24 -24.67 -9.36
N ALA A 176 -17.63 -25.70 -8.77
CA ALA A 176 -16.35 -25.59 -8.06
C ALA A 176 -15.18 -25.24 -8.99
N CYS A 177 -15.26 -25.60 -10.26
CA CYS A 177 -14.22 -25.36 -11.27
C CYS A 177 -14.45 -24.10 -12.10
N LEU A 178 -15.61 -23.44 -11.98
CA LEU A 178 -15.90 -22.23 -12.73
C LEU A 178 -15.00 -21.08 -12.27
N LEU A 179 -14.31 -20.48 -13.25
CA LEU A 179 -13.47 -19.30 -13.02
C LEU A 179 -14.28 -17.99 -13.09
N TYR A 180 -15.47 -18.05 -13.69
CA TYR A 180 -16.42 -16.94 -13.72
C TYR A 180 -17.19 -16.92 -12.42
N THR A 181 -16.62 -16.32 -11.42
CA THR A 181 -17.36 -16.10 -10.20
C THR A 181 -17.66 -14.65 -10.07
N SER A 182 -18.85 -14.41 -9.61
CA SER A 182 -19.33 -13.10 -9.22
C SER A 182 -18.25 -12.28 -8.57
N ASP A 183 -18.11 -11.07 -9.01
CA ASP A 183 -17.47 -10.04 -8.20
C ASP A 183 -18.07 -10.09 -6.80
N ALA A 184 -17.24 -9.97 -5.79
CA ALA A 184 -17.74 -9.84 -4.45
C ALA A 184 -18.73 -8.68 -4.45
N ALA A 185 -19.98 -8.97 -4.10
CA ALA A 185 -20.97 -7.92 -3.96
C ALA A 185 -20.54 -6.99 -2.82
N ASP A 186 -20.50 -5.70 -3.10
CA ASP A 186 -20.32 -4.66 -2.09
C ASP A 186 -21.47 -4.66 -1.07
#